data_6df2b0b9b28115f560f1e1531d2a681a
#
_entry.id   6df2b0b9b28115f560f1e1531d2a681a
#
_cell.length_a   1.000
_cell.length_b   1.000
_cell.length_c   1.000
_cell.angle_alpha   90.00
_cell.angle_beta   90.00
_cell.angle_gamma   90.00
#
_symmetry.space_group_name_H-M   'P 1'
#
loop_
_entity.id
_entity.type
_entity.pdbx_description
1 polymer ?
#
loop_
_entity_poly.entity_id
_entity_poly.type
_entity_poly.pdbx_seq_one_letter_code
_entity_poly.pdbx_strand_id
1 'polypeptide(L)'
;MSLPLFDTHTHFDVADFDTDRQHLAEQAKCVGVEALVLIGFLESRFDALIQTHQQLKGWENVPCSYLAPGLHPFYIEQHQTEHLQRLEQVLQQQDCVAVGEIGLDTFLKEHKQPALFAKQQSYFSEQLELAKQYQKPVLLHIRKAHAESIAILKAQKFKFGGIAHAFSGGVEEAKALVKLGFKIGVTGQITNPNAKKLHQVVQALG
;
A
#
# COMPACT_ATOMS: atom_id res chain seq x y z
N MET A 1 17.18 -21.50 -12.91
CA MET A 1 16.94 -20.02 -12.90
C MET A 1 15.95 -19.76 -11.78
N SER A 2 16.25 -18.85 -10.85
CA SER A 2 15.28 -18.40 -9.85
C SER A 2 14.21 -17.55 -10.55
N LEU A 3 12.96 -17.65 -10.08
CA LEU A 3 11.89 -16.77 -10.56
C LEU A 3 12.20 -15.32 -10.14
N PRO A 4 11.96 -14.33 -11.00
CA PRO A 4 12.11 -12.93 -10.63
C PRO A 4 11.12 -12.57 -9.53
N LEU A 5 11.59 -11.86 -8.51
CA LEU A 5 10.78 -11.38 -7.40
C LEU A 5 10.43 -9.90 -7.60
N PHE A 6 9.17 -9.56 -7.31
CA PHE A 6 8.68 -8.19 -7.28
C PHE A 6 8.20 -7.88 -5.87
N ASP A 7 8.92 -7.01 -5.16
CA ASP A 7 8.45 -6.51 -3.88
C ASP A 7 7.43 -5.39 -4.13
N THR A 8 6.17 -5.71 -3.91
CA THR A 8 5.05 -4.80 -4.18
C THR A 8 4.76 -3.85 -3.02
N HIS A 9 5.55 -3.91 -1.93
CA HIS A 9 5.31 -3.07 -0.76
C HIS A 9 6.54 -2.90 0.12
N THR A 10 7.25 -1.77 -0.03
CA THR A 10 8.38 -1.45 0.84
C THR A 10 8.42 0.05 1.20
N HIS A 11 8.81 0.35 2.43
CA HIS A 11 9.11 1.70 2.91
C HIS A 11 10.62 1.95 2.88
N PHE A 12 11.26 1.67 1.76
CA PHE A 12 12.71 1.75 1.61
C PHE A 12 13.26 3.19 1.63
N ASP A 13 12.38 4.18 1.69
CA ASP A 13 12.69 5.61 1.81
C ASP A 13 12.96 6.08 3.25
N VAL A 14 12.70 5.24 4.27
CA VAL A 14 12.88 5.66 5.68
C VAL A 14 14.37 5.78 6.06
N ALA A 15 14.63 6.61 7.06
CA ALA A 15 15.98 6.96 7.49
C ALA A 15 16.82 5.75 7.98
N ASP A 16 16.17 4.68 8.41
CA ASP A 16 16.84 3.44 8.82
C ASP A 16 17.74 2.84 7.72
N PHE A 17 17.46 3.15 6.45
CA PHE A 17 18.25 2.70 5.30
C PHE A 17 19.27 3.72 4.79
N ASP A 18 19.34 4.94 5.34
CA ASP A 18 20.15 6.03 4.77
C ASP A 18 21.64 5.70 4.66
N THR A 19 22.15 4.89 5.58
CA THR A 19 23.60 4.54 5.64
C THR A 19 24.02 3.47 4.65
N ASP A 20 23.11 2.59 4.24
CA ASP A 20 23.44 1.38 3.47
C ASP A 20 22.41 1.04 2.37
N ARG A 21 21.50 1.97 2.07
CA ARG A 21 20.41 1.78 1.09
C ARG A 21 20.90 1.22 -0.24
N GLN A 22 21.99 1.77 -0.82
CA GLN A 22 22.51 1.27 -2.08
C GLN A 22 22.98 -0.18 -1.95
N HIS A 23 23.75 -0.49 -0.92
CA HIS A 23 24.25 -1.84 -0.67
C HIS A 23 23.12 -2.86 -0.50
N LEU A 24 22.08 -2.50 0.27
CA LEU A 24 20.89 -3.35 0.46
C LEU A 24 20.10 -3.55 -0.85
N ALA A 25 20.01 -2.52 -1.68
CA ALA A 25 19.38 -2.63 -2.99
C ALA A 25 20.18 -3.58 -3.92
N GLU A 26 21.51 -3.48 -3.93
CA GLU A 26 22.38 -4.40 -4.68
C GLU A 26 22.24 -5.86 -4.18
N GLN A 27 22.19 -6.06 -2.86
CA GLN A 27 21.95 -7.38 -2.28
C GLN A 27 20.59 -7.94 -2.70
N ALA A 28 19.52 -7.11 -2.64
CA ALA A 28 18.19 -7.51 -3.07
C ALA A 28 18.18 -7.94 -4.55
N LYS A 29 18.88 -7.21 -5.42
CA LYS A 29 19.04 -7.59 -6.83
C LYS A 29 19.79 -8.90 -7.01
N CYS A 30 20.86 -9.11 -6.26
CA CYS A 30 21.64 -10.36 -6.30
C CYS A 30 20.83 -11.61 -5.94
N VAL A 31 19.81 -11.49 -5.06
CA VAL A 31 18.94 -12.61 -4.70
C VAL A 31 17.69 -12.71 -5.57
N GLY A 32 17.58 -11.90 -6.64
CA GLY A 32 16.55 -12.00 -7.65
C GLY A 32 15.37 -11.04 -7.47
N VAL A 33 15.47 -10.02 -6.62
CA VAL A 33 14.47 -8.95 -6.57
C VAL A 33 14.69 -8.03 -7.78
N GLU A 34 13.73 -8.02 -8.70
CA GLU A 34 13.82 -7.27 -9.95
C GLU A 34 13.16 -5.88 -9.84
N ALA A 35 12.16 -5.75 -8.96
CA ALA A 35 11.43 -4.51 -8.79
C ALA A 35 10.97 -4.28 -7.35
N LEU A 36 10.90 -2.99 -6.97
CA LEU A 36 10.40 -2.48 -5.68
C LEU A 36 9.30 -1.47 -5.93
N VAL A 37 8.20 -1.55 -5.19
CA VAL A 37 7.22 -0.47 -5.11
C VAL A 37 7.42 0.28 -3.81
N LEU A 38 7.86 1.54 -3.92
CA LEU A 38 8.06 2.45 -2.80
C LEU A 38 6.71 3.04 -2.38
N ILE A 39 6.32 2.83 -1.12
CA ILE A 39 4.98 3.11 -0.62
C ILE A 39 4.97 4.36 0.25
N GLY A 40 4.09 5.32 -0.07
CA GLY A 40 3.85 6.50 0.76
C GLY A 40 3.01 6.16 1.99
N PHE A 41 3.17 6.96 3.06
CA PHE A 41 2.38 6.82 4.28
C PHE A 41 2.09 8.16 4.96
N LEU A 42 2.97 9.16 4.80
CA LEU A 42 2.82 10.53 5.30
C LEU A 42 3.22 11.52 4.20
N GLU A 43 2.49 12.64 4.11
CA GLU A 43 2.81 13.71 3.15
C GLU A 43 4.24 14.23 3.34
N SER A 44 4.67 14.44 4.57
CA SER A 44 6.02 14.91 4.92
C SER A 44 7.15 13.98 4.43
N ARG A 45 6.82 12.77 4.00
CA ARG A 45 7.77 11.79 3.46
C ARG A 45 7.77 11.71 1.93
N PHE A 46 6.85 12.39 1.24
CA PHE A 46 6.76 12.30 -0.23
C PHE A 46 8.02 12.75 -0.95
N ASP A 47 8.71 13.78 -0.46
CA ASP A 47 9.96 14.21 -1.06
C ASP A 47 11.08 13.18 -0.88
N ALA A 48 11.18 12.54 0.30
CA ALA A 48 12.13 11.46 0.55
C ALA A 48 11.81 10.22 -0.31
N LEU A 49 10.52 9.88 -0.48
CA LEU A 49 10.05 8.80 -1.35
C LEU A 49 10.49 9.03 -2.80
N ILE A 50 10.27 10.24 -3.34
CA ILE A 50 10.66 10.63 -4.69
C ILE A 50 12.19 10.63 -4.83
N GLN A 51 12.91 11.17 -3.85
CA GLN A 51 14.37 11.19 -3.85
C GLN A 51 14.96 9.76 -3.87
N THR A 52 14.41 8.85 -3.05
CA THR A 52 14.83 7.45 -3.03
C THR A 52 14.59 6.77 -4.39
N HIS A 53 13.45 7.03 -5.01
CA HIS A 53 13.18 6.55 -6.37
C HIS A 53 14.21 7.07 -7.39
N GLN A 54 14.56 8.35 -7.33
CA GLN A 54 15.57 8.94 -8.21
C GLN A 54 16.96 8.36 -7.98
N GLN A 55 17.34 8.13 -6.72
CA GLN A 55 18.61 7.47 -6.37
C GLN A 55 18.70 6.06 -6.95
N LEU A 56 17.65 5.23 -6.74
CA LEU A 56 17.59 3.87 -7.29
C LEU A 56 17.67 3.87 -8.81
N LYS A 57 17.06 4.83 -9.50
CA LYS A 57 17.19 4.96 -10.97
C LYS A 57 18.58 5.35 -11.43
N GLY A 58 19.38 5.99 -10.58
CA GLY A 58 20.75 6.40 -10.89
C GLY A 58 21.79 5.33 -10.56
N TRP A 59 21.45 4.27 -9.83
CA TRP A 59 22.39 3.20 -9.46
C TRP A 59 22.32 2.03 -10.42
N GLU A 60 23.47 1.37 -10.62
CA GLU A 60 23.57 0.14 -11.38
C GLU A 60 23.34 -1.08 -10.47
N ASN A 61 22.92 -2.19 -11.06
CA ASN A 61 22.76 -3.48 -10.36
C ASN A 61 21.80 -3.45 -9.15
N VAL A 62 20.78 -2.61 -9.21
CA VAL A 62 19.70 -2.51 -8.20
C VAL A 62 18.35 -2.85 -8.82
N PRO A 63 17.32 -3.19 -8.02
CA PRO A 63 15.97 -3.39 -8.54
C PRO A 63 15.41 -2.11 -9.17
N CYS A 64 14.59 -2.24 -10.21
CA CYS A 64 13.78 -1.14 -10.68
C CYS A 64 12.84 -0.65 -9.57
N SER A 65 12.68 0.65 -9.39
CA SER A 65 11.77 1.21 -8.41
C SER A 65 10.55 1.87 -9.05
N TYR A 66 9.43 1.82 -8.34
CA TYR A 66 8.16 2.43 -8.75
C TYR A 66 7.56 3.18 -7.55
N LEU A 67 6.78 4.23 -7.82
CA LEU A 67 6.17 5.07 -6.79
C LEU A 67 4.69 4.74 -6.59
N ALA A 68 4.29 4.64 -5.33
CA ALA A 68 2.90 4.55 -4.91
C ALA A 68 2.66 5.47 -3.69
N PRO A 69 2.53 6.80 -3.90
CA PRO A 69 2.28 7.73 -2.80
C PRO A 69 0.87 7.56 -2.26
N GLY A 70 0.71 7.73 -0.94
CA GLY A 70 -0.58 7.66 -0.25
C GLY A 70 -0.52 8.17 1.17
N LEU A 71 -1.68 8.41 1.76
CA LEU A 71 -1.87 8.89 3.13
C LEU A 71 -2.45 7.75 3.97
N HIS A 72 -1.59 7.10 4.74
CA HIS A 72 -1.90 5.88 5.47
C HIS A 72 -2.84 6.12 6.65
N PRO A 73 -3.90 5.33 6.85
CA PRO A 73 -4.92 5.56 7.88
C PRO A 73 -4.38 5.51 9.32
N PHE A 74 -3.27 4.82 9.58
CA PHE A 74 -2.65 4.79 10.90
C PHE A 74 -2.22 6.18 11.39
N TYR A 75 -1.89 7.08 10.48
CA TYR A 75 -1.45 8.44 10.76
C TYR A 75 -2.56 9.48 10.60
N ILE A 76 -3.83 9.07 10.68
CA ILE A 76 -4.99 9.91 10.37
C ILE A 76 -5.04 11.21 11.16
N GLU A 77 -4.55 11.22 12.41
CA GLU A 77 -4.52 12.42 13.24
C GLU A 77 -3.60 13.50 12.67
N GLN A 78 -2.52 13.09 11.98
CA GLN A 78 -1.53 13.99 11.39
C GLN A 78 -1.95 14.51 10.01
N HIS A 79 -2.89 13.85 9.33
CA HIS A 79 -3.31 14.26 8.00
C HIS A 79 -4.15 15.54 8.02
N GLN A 80 -3.87 16.42 7.06
CA GLN A 80 -4.56 17.69 6.81
C GLN A 80 -5.06 17.73 5.37
N THR A 81 -6.07 18.54 5.08
CA THR A 81 -6.70 18.60 3.74
C THR A 81 -5.68 18.93 2.64
N GLU A 82 -4.71 19.77 2.95
CA GLU A 82 -3.63 20.16 2.04
C GLU A 82 -2.76 18.96 1.61
N HIS A 83 -2.68 17.91 2.44
CA HIS A 83 -1.94 16.70 2.11
C HIS A 83 -2.56 15.93 0.93
N LEU A 84 -3.89 15.98 0.76
CA LEU A 84 -4.56 15.42 -0.42
C LEU A 84 -4.21 16.20 -1.70
N GLN A 85 -4.12 17.54 -1.59
CA GLN A 85 -3.66 18.37 -2.71
C GLN A 85 -2.21 18.05 -3.07
N ARG A 86 -1.34 17.86 -2.06
CA ARG A 86 0.04 17.45 -2.29
C ARG A 86 0.14 16.06 -2.92
N LEU A 87 -0.68 15.12 -2.50
CA LEU A 87 -0.77 13.80 -3.12
C LEU A 87 -1.16 13.92 -4.60
N GLU A 88 -2.16 14.73 -4.92
CA GLU A 88 -2.57 14.98 -6.30
C GLU A 88 -1.43 15.58 -7.13
N GLN A 89 -0.69 16.57 -6.61
CA GLN A 89 0.48 17.13 -7.29
C GLN A 89 1.53 16.07 -7.60
N VAL A 90 1.81 15.16 -6.65
CA VAL A 90 2.76 14.06 -6.88
C VAL A 90 2.26 13.13 -7.99
N LEU A 91 0.97 12.79 -8.00
CA LEU A 91 0.38 11.96 -9.05
C LEU A 91 0.42 12.61 -10.45
N GLN A 92 0.38 13.97 -10.52
CA GLN A 92 0.52 14.72 -11.76
C GLN A 92 1.96 14.79 -12.26
N GLN A 93 2.91 14.94 -11.33
CA GLN A 93 4.31 15.26 -11.66
C GLN A 93 5.21 14.02 -11.77
N GLN A 94 4.80 12.90 -11.17
CA GLN A 94 5.59 11.67 -11.12
C GLN A 94 4.87 10.53 -11.84
N ASP A 95 5.65 9.61 -12.41
CA ASP A 95 5.09 8.37 -12.97
C ASP A 95 4.81 7.36 -11.84
N CYS A 96 3.67 7.55 -11.17
CA CYS A 96 3.22 6.66 -10.09
C CYS A 96 2.50 5.44 -10.67
N VAL A 97 2.80 4.24 -10.15
CA VAL A 97 2.16 2.99 -10.60
C VAL A 97 0.88 2.66 -9.85
N ALA A 98 0.69 3.23 -8.66
CA ALA A 98 -0.48 3.03 -7.80
C ALA A 98 -0.66 4.23 -6.86
N VAL A 99 -1.78 4.28 -6.16
CA VAL A 99 -1.98 5.14 -4.97
C VAL A 99 -1.95 4.24 -3.73
N GLY A 100 -1.08 4.52 -2.78
CA GLY A 100 -0.95 3.70 -1.57
C GLY A 100 0.22 4.13 -0.67
N GLU A 101 0.15 3.76 0.59
CA GLU A 101 -0.84 2.88 1.21
C GLU A 101 -2.05 3.68 1.70
N ILE A 102 -3.26 3.24 1.38
CA ILE A 102 -4.52 3.89 1.73
C ILE A 102 -5.51 2.89 2.31
N GLY A 103 -6.52 3.33 3.04
CA GLY A 103 -7.54 2.42 3.58
C GLY A 103 -8.04 2.78 4.96
N LEU A 104 -8.34 1.74 5.78
CA LEU A 104 -8.89 1.89 7.13
C LEU A 104 -8.14 1.04 8.15
N ASP A 105 -7.84 1.63 9.30
CA ASP A 105 -7.25 0.95 10.45
C ASP A 105 -8.03 1.26 11.73
N THR A 106 -8.65 0.25 12.33
CA THR A 106 -9.34 0.38 13.64
C THR A 106 -8.66 -0.47 14.72
N PHE A 107 -7.35 -0.74 14.57
CA PHE A 107 -6.61 -1.51 15.56
C PHE A 107 -6.47 -0.74 16.88
N LEU A 108 -6.05 0.53 16.81
CA LEU A 108 -5.95 1.40 17.98
C LEU A 108 -7.36 1.78 18.47
N LYS A 109 -7.50 1.95 19.80
CA LYS A 109 -8.79 2.34 20.40
C LYS A 109 -9.23 3.72 19.94
N GLU A 110 -8.28 4.62 19.80
CA GLU A 110 -8.46 6.02 19.37
C GLU A 110 -9.07 6.06 17.96
N HIS A 111 -8.61 5.22 17.05
CA HIS A 111 -9.09 5.13 15.67
C HIS A 111 -10.54 4.64 15.56
N LYS A 112 -11.11 4.05 16.64
CA LYS A 112 -12.53 3.67 16.71
C LYS A 112 -13.43 4.81 17.13
N GLN A 113 -12.88 5.94 17.57
CA GLN A 113 -13.70 7.11 17.89
C GLN A 113 -14.42 7.60 16.62
N PRO A 114 -15.73 7.92 16.72
CA PRO A 114 -16.50 8.23 15.53
C PRO A 114 -15.91 9.32 14.63
N ALA A 115 -15.34 10.36 15.23
CA ALA A 115 -14.73 11.47 14.47
C ALA A 115 -13.49 11.03 13.70
N LEU A 116 -12.58 10.28 14.33
CA LEU A 116 -11.35 9.79 13.67
C LEU A 116 -11.67 8.72 12.63
N PHE A 117 -12.62 7.84 12.91
CA PHE A 117 -13.04 6.84 11.93
C PHE A 117 -13.71 7.48 10.72
N ALA A 118 -14.60 8.47 10.93
CA ALA A 118 -15.18 9.23 9.83
C ALA A 118 -14.12 9.97 9.01
N LYS A 119 -13.10 10.54 9.66
CA LYS A 119 -11.96 11.15 8.97
C LYS A 119 -11.18 10.12 8.12
N GLN A 120 -10.91 8.91 8.65
CA GLN A 120 -10.29 7.84 7.85
C GLN A 120 -11.13 7.48 6.62
N GLN A 121 -12.45 7.33 6.77
CA GLN A 121 -13.37 7.03 5.67
C GLN A 121 -13.37 8.13 4.60
N SER A 122 -13.35 9.42 5.00
CA SER A 122 -13.23 10.55 4.08
C SER A 122 -11.92 10.49 3.31
N TYR A 123 -10.78 10.38 4.00
CA TYR A 123 -9.46 10.30 3.35
C TYR A 123 -9.33 9.09 2.44
N PHE A 124 -9.85 7.95 2.84
CA PHE A 124 -9.86 6.77 1.97
C PHE A 124 -10.69 7.03 0.71
N SER A 125 -11.88 7.62 0.87
CA SER A 125 -12.77 7.95 -0.23
C SER A 125 -12.14 8.95 -1.21
N GLU A 126 -11.52 10.01 -0.72
CA GLU A 126 -10.89 11.04 -1.53
C GLU A 126 -9.67 10.50 -2.29
N GLN A 127 -8.86 9.66 -1.66
CA GLN A 127 -7.74 9.00 -2.33
C GLN A 127 -8.20 7.98 -3.39
N LEU A 128 -9.33 7.31 -3.20
CA LEU A 128 -9.94 6.49 -4.24
C LEU A 128 -10.42 7.33 -5.43
N GLU A 129 -10.97 8.55 -5.19
CA GLU A 129 -11.33 9.47 -6.30
C GLU A 129 -10.08 9.91 -7.07
N LEU A 130 -8.98 10.27 -6.39
CA LEU A 130 -7.71 10.55 -7.05
C LEU A 130 -7.21 9.34 -7.86
N ALA A 131 -7.24 8.14 -7.28
CA ALA A 131 -6.85 6.93 -8.00
C ALA A 131 -7.70 6.69 -9.26
N LYS A 132 -9.00 6.98 -9.22
CA LYS A 132 -9.90 6.92 -10.38
C LYS A 132 -9.56 7.96 -11.43
N GLN A 133 -9.32 9.21 -11.01
CA GLN A 133 -8.96 10.32 -11.88
C GLN A 133 -7.67 10.01 -12.67
N TYR A 134 -6.67 9.45 -12.00
CA TYR A 134 -5.39 9.09 -12.61
C TYR A 134 -5.34 7.64 -13.13
N GLN A 135 -6.46 6.91 -13.10
CA GLN A 135 -6.60 5.53 -13.58
C GLN A 135 -5.56 4.57 -12.97
N LYS A 136 -5.30 4.73 -11.67
CA LYS A 136 -4.31 3.93 -10.94
C LYS A 136 -4.98 2.86 -10.06
N PRO A 137 -4.39 1.67 -9.95
CA PRO A 137 -4.74 0.72 -8.91
C PRO A 137 -4.37 1.28 -7.53
N VAL A 138 -4.85 0.64 -6.47
CA VAL A 138 -4.54 1.08 -5.10
C VAL A 138 -3.90 -0.04 -4.27
N LEU A 139 -3.04 0.36 -3.33
CA LEU A 139 -2.46 -0.53 -2.34
C LEU A 139 -3.17 -0.28 -1.01
N LEU A 140 -3.91 -1.30 -0.55
CA LEU A 140 -4.83 -1.16 0.57
C LEU A 140 -4.21 -1.64 1.88
N HIS A 141 -4.28 -0.77 2.88
CA HIS A 141 -4.18 -1.12 4.29
C HIS A 141 -5.56 -1.34 4.88
N ILE A 142 -5.84 -2.56 5.31
CA ILE A 142 -7.11 -2.85 5.97
C ILE A 142 -6.84 -3.63 7.26
N ARG A 143 -7.09 -2.99 8.40
CA ARG A 143 -6.92 -3.64 9.70
C ARG A 143 -8.17 -3.49 10.56
N LYS A 144 -8.87 -4.62 10.81
CA LYS A 144 -10.13 -4.69 11.57
C LYS A 144 -11.27 -3.80 11.03
N ALA A 145 -11.27 -3.51 9.71
CA ALA A 145 -12.25 -2.67 9.03
C ALA A 145 -12.55 -3.16 7.61
N HIS A 146 -12.55 -4.50 7.39
CA HIS A 146 -12.69 -5.09 6.06
C HIS A 146 -14.09 -4.82 5.46
N ALA A 147 -15.15 -4.96 6.27
CA ALA A 147 -16.51 -4.75 5.80
C ALA A 147 -16.74 -3.32 5.33
N GLU A 148 -16.27 -2.34 6.11
CA GLU A 148 -16.38 -0.90 5.82
C GLU A 148 -15.55 -0.54 4.58
N SER A 149 -14.32 -1.05 4.47
CA SER A 149 -13.46 -0.81 3.30
C SER A 149 -14.10 -1.36 2.03
N ILE A 150 -14.63 -2.59 2.06
CA ILE A 150 -15.34 -3.21 0.93
C ILE A 150 -16.61 -2.42 0.58
N ALA A 151 -17.34 -1.91 1.57
CA ALA A 151 -18.53 -1.09 1.35
C ALA A 151 -18.19 0.21 0.62
N ILE A 152 -17.11 0.91 1.02
CA ILE A 152 -16.63 2.13 0.35
C ILE A 152 -16.21 1.84 -1.09
N LEU A 153 -15.41 0.80 -1.32
CA LEU A 153 -14.98 0.40 -2.67
C LEU A 153 -16.18 0.13 -3.60
N LYS A 154 -17.21 -0.56 -3.09
CA LYS A 154 -18.45 -0.82 -3.83
C LYS A 154 -19.26 0.45 -4.08
N ALA A 155 -19.45 1.29 -3.07
CA ALA A 155 -20.19 2.55 -3.18
C ALA A 155 -19.58 3.48 -4.23
N GLN A 156 -18.25 3.54 -4.27
CA GLN A 156 -17.51 4.33 -5.26
C GLN A 156 -17.35 3.63 -6.62
N LYS A 157 -17.84 2.41 -6.76
CA LYS A 157 -17.68 1.62 -8.00
C LYS A 157 -16.22 1.58 -8.48
N PHE A 158 -15.30 1.41 -7.54
CA PHE A 158 -13.87 1.39 -7.85
C PHE A 158 -13.52 0.17 -8.71
N LYS A 159 -12.93 0.39 -9.89
CA LYS A 159 -12.73 -0.64 -10.92
C LYS A 159 -11.26 -0.90 -11.29
N PHE A 160 -10.31 -0.15 -10.71
CA PHE A 160 -8.91 -0.26 -11.10
C PHE A 160 -8.15 -1.34 -10.31
N GLY A 161 -8.81 -2.00 -9.36
CA GLY A 161 -8.22 -3.08 -8.58
C GLY A 161 -7.03 -2.62 -7.73
N GLY A 162 -6.14 -3.55 -7.42
CA GLY A 162 -4.97 -3.28 -6.60
C GLY A 162 -4.54 -4.48 -5.76
N ILE A 163 -3.90 -4.20 -4.63
CA ILE A 163 -3.44 -5.22 -3.69
C ILE A 163 -3.96 -4.88 -2.29
N ALA A 164 -4.64 -5.83 -1.65
CA ALA A 164 -4.93 -5.76 -0.21
C ALA A 164 -3.69 -6.29 0.53
N HIS A 165 -2.82 -5.36 0.96
CA HIS A 165 -1.55 -5.69 1.60
C HIS A 165 -1.75 -6.31 2.98
N ALA A 166 -0.85 -7.23 3.38
CA ALA A 166 -0.85 -7.89 4.70
C ALA A 166 -2.25 -8.33 5.15
N PHE A 167 -2.99 -8.98 4.25
CA PHE A 167 -4.39 -9.31 4.46
C PHE A 167 -4.62 -10.11 5.73
N SER A 168 -5.56 -9.64 6.56
CA SER A 168 -5.89 -10.21 7.87
C SER A 168 -7.37 -10.58 8.04
N GLY A 169 -8.17 -10.45 6.96
CA GLY A 169 -9.59 -10.79 6.92
C GLY A 169 -9.85 -12.29 6.79
N GLY A 170 -11.12 -12.65 6.66
CA GLY A 170 -11.57 -14.01 6.42
C GLY A 170 -11.78 -14.31 4.93
N VAL A 171 -12.22 -15.55 4.65
CA VAL A 171 -12.40 -16.05 3.28
C VAL A 171 -13.42 -15.23 2.49
N GLU A 172 -14.53 -14.84 3.11
CA GLU A 172 -15.59 -14.10 2.39
C GLU A 172 -15.17 -12.66 2.06
N GLU A 173 -14.41 -12.01 2.95
CA GLU A 173 -13.82 -10.69 2.69
C GLU A 173 -12.76 -10.78 1.58
N ALA A 174 -11.94 -11.83 1.58
CA ALA A 174 -10.96 -12.08 0.53
C ALA A 174 -11.64 -12.29 -0.83
N LYS A 175 -12.66 -13.14 -0.91
CA LYS A 175 -13.47 -13.34 -2.13
C LYS A 175 -14.12 -12.06 -2.62
N ALA A 176 -14.64 -11.23 -1.70
CA ALA A 176 -15.24 -9.95 -2.05
C ALA A 176 -14.22 -8.98 -2.67
N LEU A 177 -13.01 -8.91 -2.12
CA LEU A 177 -11.92 -8.10 -2.68
C LEU A 177 -11.44 -8.64 -4.04
N VAL A 178 -11.28 -9.95 -4.18
CA VAL A 178 -10.94 -10.58 -5.48
C VAL A 178 -11.98 -10.26 -6.53
N LYS A 179 -13.29 -10.31 -6.21
CA LYS A 179 -14.39 -9.92 -7.10
C LYS A 179 -14.33 -8.44 -7.51
N LEU A 180 -13.74 -7.58 -6.68
CA LEU A 180 -13.51 -6.17 -7.00
C LEU A 180 -12.18 -5.93 -7.74
N GLY A 181 -11.47 -6.99 -8.15
CA GLY A 181 -10.24 -6.91 -8.93
C GLY A 181 -8.96 -6.79 -8.07
N PHE A 182 -9.05 -7.03 -6.76
CA PHE A 182 -7.88 -6.98 -5.88
C PHE A 182 -7.16 -8.32 -5.79
N LYS A 183 -5.85 -8.26 -5.69
CA LYS A 183 -5.01 -9.38 -5.24
C LYS A 183 -4.88 -9.36 -3.72
N ILE A 184 -4.73 -10.53 -3.13
CA ILE A 184 -4.56 -10.70 -1.68
C ILE A 184 -3.07 -10.79 -1.37
N GLY A 185 -2.56 -9.83 -0.59
CA GLY A 185 -1.18 -9.80 -0.15
C GLY A 185 -0.96 -10.73 1.03
N VAL A 186 -0.15 -11.75 0.82
CA VAL A 186 0.25 -12.70 1.85
C VAL A 186 1.66 -12.35 2.33
N THR A 187 1.81 -12.15 3.64
CA THR A 187 3.10 -11.83 4.25
C THR A 187 3.76 -13.07 4.85
N GLY A 188 4.95 -12.90 5.42
CA GLY A 188 5.64 -13.94 6.19
C GLY A 188 4.83 -14.56 7.32
N GLN A 189 3.70 -13.97 7.71
CA GLN A 189 2.77 -14.57 8.67
C GLN A 189 2.22 -15.93 8.20
N ILE A 190 2.24 -16.24 6.90
CA ILE A 190 1.82 -17.55 6.38
C ILE A 190 2.67 -18.69 6.94
N THR A 191 3.91 -18.42 7.34
CA THR A 191 4.79 -19.42 7.96
C THR A 191 4.45 -19.72 9.42
N ASN A 192 3.60 -18.88 10.05
CA ASN A 192 3.14 -19.10 11.42
C ASN A 192 2.00 -20.12 11.42
N PRO A 193 2.15 -21.29 12.08
CA PRO A 193 1.10 -22.32 12.13
C PRO A 193 -0.19 -21.86 12.81
N ASN A 194 -0.12 -20.79 13.61
CA ASN A 194 -1.28 -20.21 14.29
C ASN A 194 -2.04 -19.19 13.41
N ALA A 195 -1.56 -18.84 12.24
CA ALA A 195 -2.24 -17.96 11.30
C ALA A 195 -3.38 -18.66 10.53
N LYS A 196 -4.26 -19.37 11.26
CA LYS A 196 -5.31 -20.26 10.71
C LYS A 196 -6.21 -19.56 9.70
N LYS A 197 -6.60 -18.30 9.96
CA LYS A 197 -7.42 -17.53 9.01
C LYS A 197 -6.71 -17.33 7.67
N LEU A 198 -5.45 -16.94 7.71
CA LEU A 198 -4.66 -16.69 6.49
C LEU A 198 -4.47 -17.99 5.69
N HIS A 199 -4.21 -19.12 6.38
CA HIS A 199 -4.13 -20.43 5.75
C HIS A 199 -5.45 -20.81 5.06
N GLN A 200 -6.59 -20.59 5.72
CA GLN A 200 -7.92 -20.84 5.12
C GLN A 200 -8.17 -19.97 3.88
N VAL A 201 -7.77 -18.69 3.93
CA VAL A 201 -7.88 -17.77 2.78
C VAL A 201 -7.06 -18.28 1.59
N VAL A 202 -5.79 -18.64 1.81
CA VAL A 202 -4.92 -19.16 0.75
C VAL A 202 -5.49 -20.45 0.16
N GLN A 203 -5.95 -21.39 1.00
CA GLN A 203 -6.57 -22.62 0.52
C GLN A 203 -7.88 -22.40 -0.27
N ALA A 204 -8.66 -21.39 0.10
CA ALA A 204 -9.94 -21.10 -0.54
C ALA A 204 -9.83 -20.32 -1.85
N LEU A 205 -8.70 -19.62 -2.07
CA LEU A 205 -8.46 -18.84 -3.27
C LEU A 205 -7.60 -19.56 -4.31
N GLY A 206 -6.98 -20.68 -3.96
CA GLY A 206 -6.25 -21.55 -4.86
C GLY A 206 -4.80 -21.41 -4.83
#